data_36e14411a4d58f5dc7d837f76c8eba7e
#
_entry.id   36e14411a4d58f5dc7d837f76c8eba7e
#
_cell.length_a   1.000
_cell.length_b   1.000
_cell.length_c   1.000
_cell.angle_alpha   90.00
_cell.angle_beta   90.00
_cell.angle_gamma   90.00
#
_symmetry.space_group_name_H-M   'P 1'
#
loop_
_entity.id
_entity.type
_entity.pdbx_description
1 polymer ?
#
loop_
_entity_poly.entity_id
_entity_poly.type
_entity_poly.pdbx_seq_one_letter_code
_entity_poly.pdbx_strand_id
1 'polypeptide(L)'
;MHAHVVHSLSFRKAAHQAVDRICDYFTDLETRPVTAQVERGYLASRLPNSVPVLGEPWDVIMRDYEQHILQGITHWQHPMFFGFFPANTTYEGILADMFAAMTSNPGFNWNASPAVTELEFIVVDWVAQMLGLSTAFHVADPTHDGGGILFGSASESTLTMAIAARERALHA
;
A
#
# COMPACT_ATOMS: atom_id res chain seq x y z
N MET A 1 -24.79 -9.87 -19.64
CA MET A 1 -23.94 -11.02 -19.32
C MET A 1 -22.69 -11.11 -20.21
N HIS A 2 -22.74 -10.89 -21.52
CA HIS A 2 -21.57 -10.97 -22.42
C HIS A 2 -20.48 -9.91 -22.14
N ALA A 3 -20.82 -8.67 -21.83
CA ALA A 3 -19.87 -7.61 -21.56
C ALA A 3 -18.97 -7.91 -20.33
N HIS A 4 -19.55 -8.43 -19.26
CA HIS A 4 -18.78 -8.80 -18.07
C HIS A 4 -17.76 -9.94 -18.30
N VAL A 5 -18.08 -10.89 -19.16
CA VAL A 5 -17.17 -12.00 -19.49
C VAL A 5 -15.98 -11.52 -20.30
N VAL A 6 -16.20 -10.63 -21.26
CA VAL A 6 -15.13 -10.05 -22.09
C VAL A 6 -14.19 -9.19 -21.25
N HIS A 7 -14.74 -8.37 -20.34
CA HIS A 7 -13.93 -7.59 -19.39
C HIS A 7 -13.13 -8.48 -18.44
N SER A 8 -13.69 -9.58 -17.95
CA SER A 8 -12.98 -10.52 -17.09
C SER A 8 -11.81 -11.22 -17.80
N LEU A 9 -11.96 -11.61 -19.06
CA LEU A 9 -10.89 -12.22 -19.85
C LEU A 9 -9.76 -11.23 -20.16
N SER A 10 -10.08 -9.99 -20.49
CA SER A 10 -9.09 -8.95 -20.72
C SER A 10 -8.34 -8.57 -19.43
N PHE A 11 -9.06 -8.46 -18.29
CA PHE A 11 -8.46 -8.26 -16.99
C PHE A 11 -7.49 -9.40 -16.62
N ARG A 12 -7.89 -10.66 -16.79
CA ARG A 12 -7.04 -11.82 -16.50
C ARG A 12 -5.72 -11.76 -17.27
N LYS A 13 -5.79 -11.47 -18.59
CA LYS A 13 -4.59 -11.32 -19.41
C LYS A 13 -3.69 -10.19 -18.92
N ALA A 14 -4.26 -9.03 -18.63
CA ALA A 14 -3.54 -7.88 -18.12
C ALA A 14 -2.89 -8.17 -16.76
N ALA A 15 -3.60 -8.83 -15.83
CA ALA A 15 -3.10 -9.20 -14.51
C ALA A 15 -1.92 -10.19 -14.60
N HIS A 16 -1.98 -11.20 -15.46
CA HIS A 16 -0.84 -12.10 -15.67
C HIS A 16 0.38 -11.34 -16.20
N GLN A 17 0.20 -10.46 -17.20
CA GLN A 17 1.30 -9.62 -17.68
C GLN A 17 1.85 -8.66 -16.62
N ALA A 18 1.00 -8.13 -15.74
CA ALA A 18 1.44 -7.28 -14.63
C ALA A 18 2.29 -8.07 -13.61
N VAL A 19 1.89 -9.31 -13.30
CA VAL A 19 2.67 -10.19 -12.43
C VAL A 19 4.04 -10.50 -13.03
N ASP A 20 4.11 -10.86 -14.32
CA ASP A 20 5.38 -11.09 -15.02
C ASP A 20 6.29 -9.87 -14.94
N ARG A 21 5.76 -8.67 -15.22
CA ARG A 21 6.52 -7.41 -15.12
C ARG A 21 7.00 -7.07 -13.71
N ILE A 22 6.20 -7.40 -12.68
CA ILE A 22 6.63 -7.25 -11.29
C ILE A 22 7.81 -8.16 -10.99
N CYS A 23 7.77 -9.41 -11.43
CA CYS A 23 8.87 -10.35 -11.26
C CYS A 23 10.14 -9.88 -12.01
N ASP A 24 9.98 -9.46 -13.26
CA ASP A 24 11.08 -8.92 -14.07
C ASP A 24 11.70 -7.67 -13.40
N TYR A 25 10.87 -6.76 -12.88
CA TYR A 25 11.33 -5.58 -12.16
C TYR A 25 12.25 -5.92 -10.99
N PHE A 26 11.88 -6.90 -10.16
CA PHE A 26 12.71 -7.33 -9.03
C PHE A 26 13.96 -8.09 -9.47
N THR A 27 13.89 -8.84 -10.55
CA THR A 27 15.04 -9.54 -11.14
C THR A 27 16.08 -8.57 -11.67
N ASP A 28 15.63 -7.49 -12.31
CA ASP A 28 16.49 -6.50 -12.94
C ASP A 28 16.88 -5.33 -12.02
N LEU A 29 16.35 -5.31 -10.78
CA LEU A 29 16.45 -4.15 -9.89
C LEU A 29 17.89 -3.69 -9.66
N GLU A 30 18.82 -4.61 -9.43
CA GLU A 30 20.22 -4.30 -9.19
C GLU A 30 20.94 -3.67 -10.39
N THR A 31 20.40 -3.85 -11.60
CA THR A 31 20.95 -3.28 -12.81
C THR A 31 20.45 -1.86 -13.09
N ARG A 32 19.44 -1.41 -12.34
CA ARG A 32 18.83 -0.09 -12.49
C ARG A 32 19.60 0.98 -11.73
N PRO A 33 19.55 2.25 -12.16
CA PRO A 33 20.09 3.34 -11.36
C PRO A 33 19.24 3.52 -10.10
N VAL A 34 19.86 3.69 -8.93
CA VAL A 34 19.15 3.87 -7.63
C VAL A 34 18.19 5.06 -7.68
N THR A 35 18.66 6.18 -8.22
CA THR A 35 17.88 7.43 -8.36
C THR A 35 17.50 7.68 -9.81
N ALA A 36 16.31 8.27 -9.99
CA ALA A 36 15.85 8.66 -11.31
C ALA A 36 16.84 9.61 -12.02
N GLN A 37 17.10 9.34 -13.32
CA GLN A 37 18.00 10.13 -14.16
C GLN A 37 17.17 11.04 -15.08
N VAL A 38 16.32 11.90 -14.47
CA VAL A 38 15.39 12.78 -15.19
C VAL A 38 15.46 14.20 -14.64
N GLU A 39 15.23 15.16 -15.52
CA GLU A 39 15.18 16.58 -15.16
C GLU A 39 13.79 16.96 -14.62
N ARG A 40 13.73 18.03 -13.81
CA ARG A 40 12.47 18.56 -13.31
C ARG A 40 11.55 18.96 -14.46
N GLY A 41 10.31 18.51 -14.43
CA GLY A 41 9.31 18.80 -15.47
C GLY A 41 9.31 17.83 -16.66
N TYR A 42 10.18 16.82 -16.67
CA TYR A 42 10.26 15.84 -17.76
C TYR A 42 8.91 15.17 -18.07
N LEU A 43 8.12 14.88 -17.02
CA LEU A 43 6.85 14.17 -17.18
C LEU A 43 5.79 15.05 -17.82
N ALA A 44 5.74 16.32 -17.44
CA ALA A 44 4.81 17.29 -18.04
C ALA A 44 5.03 17.51 -19.55
N SER A 45 6.25 17.28 -20.04
CA SER A 45 6.57 17.37 -21.47
C SER A 45 6.21 16.11 -22.28
N ARG A 46 5.89 15.00 -21.60
CA ARG A 46 5.62 13.69 -22.21
C ARG A 46 4.17 13.25 -22.13
N LEU A 47 3.46 13.73 -21.13
CA LEU A 47 2.04 13.42 -20.95
C LEU A 47 1.15 14.47 -21.63
N PRO A 48 -0.09 14.11 -22.01
CA PRO A 48 -1.04 15.05 -22.58
C PRO A 48 -1.34 16.22 -21.64
N ASN A 49 -1.47 17.42 -22.20
CA ASN A 49 -1.81 18.63 -21.43
C ASN A 49 -3.28 18.67 -20.96
N SER A 50 -4.11 17.75 -21.42
CA SER A 50 -5.53 17.66 -21.07
C SER A 50 -5.92 16.21 -20.80
N VAL A 51 -6.96 16.03 -19.98
CA VAL A 51 -7.50 14.71 -19.68
C VAL A 51 -7.98 14.02 -20.98
N PRO A 52 -7.64 12.74 -21.18
CA PRO A 52 -8.16 11.97 -22.31
C PRO A 52 -9.68 11.88 -22.27
N VAL A 53 -10.33 12.15 -23.40
CA VAL A 53 -11.81 12.07 -23.52
C VAL A 53 -12.28 10.62 -23.64
N LEU A 54 -11.47 9.76 -24.22
CA LEU A 54 -11.73 8.33 -24.40
C LEU A 54 -10.72 7.51 -23.62
N GLY A 55 -11.17 6.34 -23.11
CA GLY A 55 -10.28 5.37 -22.49
C GLY A 55 -9.32 4.75 -23.51
N GLU A 56 -8.15 4.36 -23.05
CA GLU A 56 -7.10 3.75 -23.87
C GLU A 56 -6.98 2.24 -23.61
N PRO A 57 -6.50 1.46 -24.58
CA PRO A 57 -6.18 0.05 -24.39
C PRO A 57 -5.12 -0.13 -23.29
N TRP A 58 -5.23 -1.23 -22.52
CA TRP A 58 -4.33 -1.52 -21.41
C TRP A 58 -2.84 -1.56 -21.79
N ASP A 59 -2.52 -2.09 -22.95
CA ASP A 59 -1.15 -2.16 -23.45
C ASP A 59 -0.55 -0.79 -23.78
N VAL A 60 -1.37 0.20 -24.13
CA VAL A 60 -0.95 1.60 -24.29
C VAL A 60 -0.61 2.20 -22.93
N ILE A 61 -1.52 2.07 -21.96
CA ILE A 61 -1.33 2.57 -20.59
C ILE A 61 -0.07 1.96 -19.96
N MET A 62 0.15 0.66 -20.12
CA MET A 62 1.34 -0.01 -19.58
C MET A 62 2.64 0.44 -20.26
N ARG A 63 2.60 0.70 -21.55
CA ARG A 63 3.75 1.26 -22.27
C ARG A 63 4.11 2.64 -21.74
N ASP A 64 3.12 3.50 -21.54
CA ASP A 64 3.33 4.84 -20.97
C ASP A 64 3.88 4.77 -19.54
N TYR A 65 3.39 3.85 -18.74
CA TYR A 65 3.94 3.60 -17.42
C TYR A 65 5.43 3.23 -17.48
N GLU A 66 5.80 2.27 -18.31
CA GLU A 66 7.20 1.81 -18.46
C GLU A 66 8.11 2.89 -19.01
N GLN A 67 7.65 3.63 -20.03
CA GLN A 67 8.47 4.61 -20.73
C GLN A 67 8.55 5.97 -20.02
N HIS A 68 7.54 6.33 -19.26
CA HIS A 68 7.44 7.67 -18.67
C HIS A 68 7.44 7.66 -17.15
N ILE A 69 6.71 6.76 -16.51
CA ILE A 69 6.60 6.76 -15.04
C ILE A 69 7.78 6.01 -14.42
N LEU A 70 8.03 4.78 -14.84
CA LEU A 70 9.06 3.93 -14.26
C LEU A 70 10.47 4.52 -14.39
N GLN A 71 10.73 5.31 -15.43
CA GLN A 71 12.00 6.02 -15.63
C GLN A 71 12.26 7.14 -14.61
N GLY A 72 11.19 7.66 -14.01
CA GLY A 72 11.26 8.74 -13.03
C GLY A 72 11.13 8.28 -11.57
N ILE A 73 11.08 6.99 -11.33
CA ILE A 73 10.99 6.42 -9.98
C ILE A 73 12.38 6.28 -9.38
N THR A 74 12.54 6.69 -8.13
CA THR A 74 13.67 6.30 -7.29
C THR A 74 13.40 4.90 -6.75
N HIS A 75 14.31 3.96 -6.98
CA HIS A 75 14.10 2.55 -6.66
C HIS A 75 14.42 2.26 -5.19
N TRP A 76 13.44 2.47 -4.31
CA TRP A 76 13.59 2.29 -2.85
C TRP A 76 13.94 0.87 -2.43
N GLN A 77 13.61 -0.13 -3.25
CA GLN A 77 13.95 -1.54 -2.99
C GLN A 77 15.35 -1.91 -3.51
N HIS A 78 16.07 -0.98 -4.14
CA HIS A 78 17.40 -1.25 -4.64
C HIS A 78 18.38 -1.49 -3.48
N PRO A 79 19.25 -2.52 -3.51
CA PRO A 79 20.17 -2.83 -2.43
C PRO A 79 21.12 -1.69 -2.04
N MET A 80 21.39 -0.79 -2.97
CA MET A 80 22.25 0.39 -2.76
C MET A 80 21.45 1.67 -2.43
N PHE A 81 20.17 1.57 -2.09
CA PHE A 81 19.38 2.71 -1.63
C PHE A 81 19.58 2.91 -0.13
N PHE A 82 20.27 3.96 0.26
CA PHE A 82 20.58 4.30 1.66
C PHE A 82 19.94 5.62 2.12
N GLY A 83 18.97 6.12 1.37
CA GLY A 83 18.26 7.36 1.71
C GLY A 83 17.00 7.10 2.54
N PHE A 84 16.61 8.12 3.31
CA PHE A 84 15.35 8.18 4.04
C PHE A 84 15.09 7.00 5.02
N PHE A 85 13.84 6.88 5.46
CA PHE A 85 13.39 5.75 6.26
C PHE A 85 12.95 4.62 5.31
N PRO A 86 13.32 3.35 5.54
CA PRO A 86 13.02 2.29 4.59
C PRO A 86 11.51 2.06 4.43
N ALA A 87 11.09 1.83 3.18
CA ALA A 87 9.77 1.35 2.84
C ALA A 87 9.93 0.04 2.06
N ASN A 88 9.65 -1.06 2.72
CA ASN A 88 9.81 -2.39 2.15
C ASN A 88 8.53 -2.87 1.48
N THR A 89 8.70 -3.71 0.46
CA THR A 89 7.61 -4.48 -0.12
C THR A 89 7.98 -5.95 -0.19
N THR A 90 6.98 -6.82 -0.17
CA THR A 90 7.12 -8.26 -0.36
C THR A 90 6.11 -8.73 -1.40
N TYR A 91 6.34 -9.90 -1.99
CA TYR A 91 5.36 -10.48 -2.92
C TYR A 91 4.01 -10.74 -2.25
N GLU A 92 4.02 -11.14 -0.99
CA GLU A 92 2.80 -11.31 -0.18
C GLU A 92 2.06 -9.98 0.02
N GLY A 93 2.80 -8.90 0.28
CA GLY A 93 2.23 -7.56 0.40
C GLY A 93 1.57 -7.10 -0.90
N ILE A 94 2.21 -7.31 -2.05
CA ILE A 94 1.63 -7.01 -3.36
C ILE A 94 0.33 -7.79 -3.59
N LEU A 95 0.32 -9.09 -3.28
CA LEU A 95 -0.89 -9.91 -3.39
C LEU A 95 -1.98 -9.45 -2.41
N ALA A 96 -1.62 -9.07 -1.19
CA ALA A 96 -2.55 -8.54 -0.21
C ALA A 96 -3.23 -7.25 -0.70
N ASP A 97 -2.47 -6.33 -1.31
CA ASP A 97 -3.01 -5.11 -1.93
C ASP A 97 -3.96 -5.42 -3.09
N MET A 98 -3.66 -6.43 -3.92
CA MET A 98 -4.56 -6.89 -4.97
C MET A 98 -5.90 -7.40 -4.40
N PHE A 99 -5.88 -8.16 -3.32
CA PHE A 99 -7.10 -8.64 -2.66
C PHE A 99 -7.85 -7.51 -1.95
N ALA A 100 -7.14 -6.58 -1.31
CA ALA A 100 -7.74 -5.40 -0.71
C ALA A 100 -8.48 -4.54 -1.77
N ALA A 101 -7.83 -4.30 -2.91
CA ALA A 101 -8.45 -3.59 -4.04
C ALA A 101 -9.65 -4.34 -4.62
N MET A 102 -9.61 -5.68 -4.70
CA MET A 102 -10.70 -6.51 -5.19
C MET A 102 -11.96 -6.37 -4.32
N THR A 103 -11.80 -6.37 -3.02
CA THR A 103 -12.94 -6.31 -2.09
C THR A 103 -13.42 -4.88 -1.85
N SER A 104 -12.52 -3.88 -1.95
CA SER A 104 -12.79 -2.46 -1.66
C SER A 104 -13.62 -2.27 -0.38
N ASN A 105 -13.22 -2.95 0.69
CA ASN A 105 -14.03 -3.09 1.90
C ASN A 105 -13.49 -2.16 3.00
N PRO A 106 -14.12 -0.99 3.27
CA PRO A 106 -13.70 -0.09 4.32
C PRO A 106 -14.04 -0.65 5.71
N GLY A 107 -12.99 -0.88 6.53
CA GLY A 107 -13.10 -1.51 7.84
C GLY A 107 -13.17 -0.54 9.01
N PHE A 108 -13.82 0.63 8.86
CA PHE A 108 -13.84 1.65 9.91
C PHE A 108 -14.71 1.33 11.12
N ASN A 109 -15.59 0.34 11.02
CA ASN A 109 -16.33 -0.23 12.15
C ASN A 109 -16.87 -1.62 11.82
N TRP A 110 -17.37 -2.32 12.86
CA TRP A 110 -17.87 -3.68 12.75
C TRP A 110 -19.05 -3.83 11.77
N ASN A 111 -19.96 -2.88 11.73
CA ASN A 111 -21.12 -2.93 10.81
C ASN A 111 -20.69 -2.75 9.34
N ALA A 112 -19.66 -1.95 9.08
CA ALA A 112 -19.14 -1.75 7.73
C ALA A 112 -18.36 -2.96 7.23
N SER A 113 -17.59 -3.60 8.10
CA SER A 113 -16.85 -4.83 7.80
C SER A 113 -16.49 -5.59 9.07
N PRO A 114 -17.31 -6.57 9.48
CA PRO A 114 -17.03 -7.38 10.66
C PRO A 114 -15.65 -8.04 10.59
N ALA A 115 -15.34 -8.72 9.49
CA ALA A 115 -14.11 -9.48 9.36
C ALA A 115 -12.86 -8.58 9.41
N VAL A 116 -12.87 -7.42 8.73
CA VAL A 116 -11.71 -6.51 8.73
C VAL A 116 -11.51 -5.87 10.10
N THR A 117 -12.60 -5.49 10.79
CA THR A 117 -12.54 -4.91 12.13
C THR A 117 -11.98 -5.92 13.15
N GLU A 118 -12.50 -7.15 13.15
CA GLU A 118 -12.00 -8.19 14.06
C GLU A 118 -10.55 -8.61 13.72
N LEU A 119 -10.22 -8.68 12.44
CA LEU A 119 -8.86 -9.00 12.02
C LEU A 119 -7.85 -7.95 12.50
N GLU A 120 -8.21 -6.65 12.48
CA GLU A 120 -7.35 -5.60 13.01
C GLU A 120 -7.03 -5.83 14.47
N PHE A 121 -8.03 -6.12 15.32
CA PHE A 121 -7.81 -6.43 16.73
C PHE A 121 -6.88 -7.62 16.95
N ILE A 122 -7.06 -8.69 16.17
CA ILE A 122 -6.22 -9.89 16.26
C ILE A 122 -4.78 -9.57 15.84
N VAL A 123 -4.61 -8.85 14.73
CA VAL A 123 -3.28 -8.54 14.19
C VAL A 123 -2.51 -7.58 15.09
N VAL A 124 -3.17 -6.57 15.69
CA VAL A 124 -2.48 -5.67 16.63
C VAL A 124 -2.06 -6.39 17.90
N ASP A 125 -2.83 -7.37 18.38
CA ASP A 125 -2.42 -8.24 19.50
C ASP A 125 -1.21 -9.11 19.13
N TRP A 126 -1.16 -9.65 17.91
CA TRP A 126 0.03 -10.38 17.44
C TRP A 126 1.26 -9.47 17.37
N VAL A 127 1.11 -8.24 16.92
CA VAL A 127 2.21 -7.26 16.89
C VAL A 127 2.66 -6.94 18.33
N ALA A 128 1.74 -6.73 19.26
CA ALA A 128 2.07 -6.50 20.67
C ALA A 128 2.87 -7.66 21.27
N GLN A 129 2.45 -8.91 21.00
CA GLN A 129 3.18 -10.13 21.42
C GLN A 129 4.57 -10.19 20.80
N MET A 130 4.69 -9.94 19.50
CA MET A 130 5.95 -9.95 18.77
C MET A 130 6.96 -8.91 19.31
N LEU A 131 6.45 -7.78 19.78
CA LEU A 131 7.24 -6.73 20.42
C LEU A 131 7.53 -6.98 21.91
N GLY A 132 6.97 -8.05 22.50
CA GLY A 132 7.12 -8.37 23.92
C GLY A 132 6.40 -7.39 24.85
N LEU A 133 5.33 -6.76 24.39
CA LEU A 133 4.53 -5.85 25.21
C LEU A 133 3.71 -6.62 26.25
N SER A 134 3.43 -5.96 27.40
CA SER A 134 2.55 -6.51 28.42
C SER A 134 1.14 -6.77 27.88
N THR A 135 0.44 -7.77 28.46
CA THR A 135 -0.96 -8.06 28.16
C THR A 135 -1.90 -6.87 28.40
N ALA A 136 -1.49 -5.91 29.23
CA ALA A 136 -2.22 -4.66 29.40
C ALA A 136 -2.40 -3.83 28.11
N PHE A 137 -1.65 -4.16 27.03
CA PHE A 137 -1.77 -3.55 25.70
C PHE A 137 -2.57 -4.42 24.72
N HIS A 138 -3.06 -5.58 25.15
CA HIS A 138 -3.81 -6.48 24.26
C HIS A 138 -5.30 -6.14 24.27
N VAL A 139 -5.93 -6.17 23.11
CA VAL A 139 -7.39 -6.06 22.96
C VAL A 139 -8.09 -7.25 23.60
N ALA A 140 -7.48 -8.43 23.53
CA ALA A 140 -8.04 -9.67 24.05
C ALA A 140 -8.02 -9.79 25.59
N ASP A 141 -7.32 -8.91 26.32
CA ASP A 141 -7.28 -8.91 27.77
C ASP A 141 -8.46 -8.10 28.36
N PRO A 142 -9.52 -8.75 28.87
CA PRO A 142 -10.70 -8.06 29.39
C PRO A 142 -10.47 -7.33 30.72
N THR A 143 -9.29 -7.47 31.32
CA THR A 143 -8.94 -6.84 32.61
C THR A 143 -8.32 -5.47 32.43
N HIS A 144 -8.02 -5.07 31.20
CA HIS A 144 -7.42 -3.79 30.83
C HIS A 144 -8.14 -3.18 29.64
N ASP A 145 -8.11 -1.86 29.53
CA ASP A 145 -8.59 -1.10 28.37
C ASP A 145 -7.46 -0.92 27.34
N GLY A 146 -6.68 -1.98 27.11
CA GLY A 146 -5.59 -2.02 26.18
C GLY A 146 -6.06 -2.13 24.73
N GLY A 147 -5.13 -1.97 23.80
CA GLY A 147 -5.38 -2.15 22.39
C GLY A 147 -4.38 -1.45 21.52
N GLY A 148 -4.51 -1.68 20.24
CA GLY A 148 -3.70 -1.05 19.20
C GLY A 148 -4.53 -0.68 17.99
N ILE A 149 -3.97 0.13 17.13
CA ILE A 149 -4.56 0.53 15.85
C ILE A 149 -3.46 0.72 14.83
N LEU A 150 -3.75 0.34 13.59
CA LEU A 150 -2.87 0.58 12.44
C LEU A 150 -3.21 1.91 11.79
N PHE A 151 -2.24 2.81 11.73
CA PHE A 151 -2.38 4.13 11.11
C PHE A 151 -1.79 4.16 9.70
N GLY A 152 -2.30 5.07 8.87
CA GLY A 152 -1.76 5.32 7.54
C GLY A 152 -0.38 6.00 7.54
N SER A 153 0.00 6.66 8.63
CA SER A 153 1.30 7.32 8.78
C SER A 153 1.74 7.45 10.24
N ALA A 154 3.06 7.54 10.45
CA ALA A 154 3.65 7.82 11.77
C ALA A 154 3.23 9.17 12.33
N SER A 155 2.99 10.17 11.48
CA SER A 155 2.51 11.50 11.90
C SER A 155 1.11 11.44 12.50
N GLU A 156 0.22 10.67 11.88
CA GLU A 156 -1.13 10.44 12.39
C GLU A 156 -1.09 9.69 13.73
N SER A 157 -0.27 8.65 13.82
CA SER A 157 -0.04 7.91 15.07
C SER A 157 0.45 8.83 16.18
N THR A 158 1.46 9.65 15.92
CA THR A 158 2.00 10.59 16.90
C THR A 158 0.95 11.61 17.37
N LEU A 159 0.16 12.17 16.45
CA LEU A 159 -0.92 13.10 16.78
C LEU A 159 -1.96 12.44 17.68
N THR A 160 -2.41 11.24 17.31
CA THR A 160 -3.41 10.49 18.09
C THR A 160 -2.91 10.18 19.50
N MET A 161 -1.65 9.74 19.64
CA MET A 161 -1.05 9.47 20.95
C MET A 161 -0.88 10.74 21.79
N ALA A 162 -0.54 11.87 21.18
CA ALA A 162 -0.47 13.16 21.88
C ALA A 162 -1.85 13.61 22.40
N ILE A 163 -2.92 13.42 21.60
CA ILE A 163 -4.29 13.69 22.01
C ILE A 163 -4.70 12.78 23.18
N ALA A 164 -4.46 11.47 23.07
CA ALA A 164 -4.76 10.52 24.13
C ALA A 164 -4.05 10.85 25.43
N ALA A 165 -2.76 11.19 25.36
CA ALA A 165 -1.99 11.60 26.53
C ALA A 165 -2.53 12.90 27.18
N ARG A 166 -2.93 13.86 26.36
CA ARG A 166 -3.56 15.11 26.83
C ARG A 166 -4.87 14.81 27.57
N GLU A 167 -5.77 14.05 26.97
CA GLU A 167 -7.06 13.71 27.56
C GLU A 167 -6.87 12.95 28.89
N ARG A 168 -5.97 12.00 28.93
CA ARG A 168 -5.62 11.30 30.18
C ARG A 168 -5.13 12.25 31.27
N ALA A 169 -4.29 13.23 30.93
CA ALA A 169 -3.77 14.19 31.89
C ALA A 169 -4.83 15.19 32.39
N LEU A 170 -5.84 15.52 31.55
CA LEU A 170 -6.90 16.45 31.94
C LEU A 170 -8.03 15.78 32.75
N HIS A 171 -8.15 14.46 32.68
CA HIS A 171 -9.19 13.68 33.38
C HIS A 171 -8.65 12.82 34.51
N ALA A 172 -7.35 12.92 34.83
CA ALA A 172 -6.71 12.32 36.00
C ALA A 172 -6.84 13.22 37.23
#